data_28f67b4641d16f0f9d066c1788778655
#
_entry.id   28f67b4641d16f0f9d066c1788778655
#
_cell.length_a   1.000
_cell.length_b   1.000
_cell.length_c   1.000
_cell.angle_alpha   90.00
_cell.angle_beta   90.00
_cell.angle_gamma   90.00
#
_symmetry.space_group_name_H-M   'P 1'
#
loop_
_entity.id
_entity.type
_entity.pdbx_description
1 polymer ?
#
loop_
_entity_poly.entity_id
_entity_poly.type
_entity_poly.pdbx_seq_one_letter_code
_entity_poly.pdbx_strand_id
1 'polypeptide(L)'
;LVKKLNITAVTNSLDIAQLYAQEKNSAIQFTGGALRIIDNGFYGYWTRENLKGVNMSVSVLGTSGIMECDGIGAVSFDDRDVKKLYAKNSRLVIAAFDSSKCTRGTMVDGVPWSDIDLVITDDGMPEEDRRRIEQQTKLIIV
;
A
#
# COMPACT_ATOMS: atom_id res chain seq x y z
N LEU A 1 -16.68 2.29 -3.69
CA LEU A 1 -15.97 3.52 -4.11
C LEU A 1 -15.44 3.39 -5.54
N VAL A 2 -14.80 2.29 -5.88
CA VAL A 2 -14.22 2.03 -7.22
C VAL A 2 -15.25 2.17 -8.35
N LYS A 3 -16.51 1.76 -8.12
CA LYS A 3 -17.59 1.82 -9.10
C LYS A 3 -17.95 3.22 -9.63
N LYS A 4 -17.43 4.27 -9.01
CA LYS A 4 -17.76 5.67 -9.36
C LYS A 4 -16.58 6.44 -9.96
N LEU A 5 -15.39 5.84 -10.01
CA LEU A 5 -14.18 6.51 -10.45
C LEU A 5 -13.75 5.98 -11.83
N ASN A 6 -13.73 6.85 -12.82
CA ASN A 6 -13.13 6.54 -14.11
C ASN A 6 -11.61 6.69 -14.02
N ILE A 7 -10.93 5.68 -13.51
CA ILE A 7 -9.49 5.67 -13.28
C ILE A 7 -8.83 4.46 -13.94
N THR A 8 -7.55 4.60 -14.27
CA THR A 8 -6.68 3.47 -14.58
C THR A 8 -5.99 3.01 -13.30
N ALA A 9 -6.20 1.77 -12.91
CA ALA A 9 -5.55 1.16 -11.76
C ALA A 9 -4.27 0.43 -12.18
N VAL A 10 -3.22 0.54 -11.37
CA VAL A 10 -2.00 -0.28 -11.46
C VAL A 10 -1.91 -1.10 -10.19
N THR A 11 -1.84 -2.42 -10.29
CA THR A 11 -1.82 -3.28 -9.11
C THR A 11 -0.99 -4.55 -9.31
N ASN A 12 -0.39 -5.02 -8.23
CA ASN A 12 0.20 -6.35 -8.12
C ASN A 12 -0.68 -7.33 -7.34
N SER A 13 -1.88 -6.91 -6.89
CA SER A 13 -2.83 -7.76 -6.17
C SER A 13 -3.81 -8.42 -7.14
N LEU A 14 -3.91 -9.74 -7.06
CA LEU A 14 -4.89 -10.51 -7.82
C LEU A 14 -6.32 -10.14 -7.43
N ASP A 15 -6.58 -9.96 -6.14
CA ASP A 15 -7.92 -9.63 -5.63
C ASP A 15 -8.40 -8.28 -6.17
N ILE A 16 -7.51 -7.28 -6.18
CA ILE A 16 -7.81 -5.96 -6.76
C ILE A 16 -8.02 -6.08 -8.27
N ALA A 17 -7.19 -6.86 -8.97
CA ALA A 17 -7.36 -7.08 -10.41
C ALA A 17 -8.71 -7.72 -10.73
N GLN A 18 -9.13 -8.73 -9.99
CA GLN A 18 -10.44 -9.37 -10.16
C GLN A 18 -11.60 -8.42 -9.87
N LEU A 19 -11.48 -7.58 -8.86
CA LEU A 19 -12.49 -6.59 -8.51
C LEU A 19 -12.69 -5.58 -9.66
N TYR A 20 -11.61 -5.08 -10.23
CA TYR A 20 -11.65 -4.14 -11.36
C TYR A 20 -12.14 -4.79 -12.66
N ALA A 21 -11.83 -6.06 -12.90
CA ALA A 21 -12.29 -6.79 -14.10
C ALA A 21 -13.81 -6.88 -14.20
N GLN A 22 -14.54 -6.68 -13.10
CA GLN A 22 -16.00 -6.65 -13.07
C GLN A 22 -16.59 -5.29 -13.46
N GLU A 23 -15.76 -4.25 -13.57
CA GLU A 23 -16.21 -2.87 -13.83
C GLU A 23 -16.04 -2.51 -15.32
N LYS A 24 -17.15 -2.19 -16.01
CA LYS A 24 -17.18 -1.98 -17.47
C LYS A 24 -16.36 -0.79 -17.99
N ASN A 25 -16.08 0.20 -17.15
CA ASN A 25 -15.43 1.47 -17.56
C ASN A 25 -14.08 1.72 -16.89
N SER A 26 -13.46 0.69 -16.31
CA SER A 26 -12.17 0.82 -15.63
C SER A 26 -11.08 0.13 -16.43
N ALA A 27 -9.93 0.79 -16.58
CA ALA A 27 -8.72 0.16 -17.10
C ALA A 27 -7.86 -0.34 -15.95
N ILE A 28 -7.26 -1.52 -16.11
CA ILE A 28 -6.34 -2.08 -15.15
C ILE A 28 -5.02 -2.47 -15.83
N GLN A 29 -3.92 -2.07 -15.21
CA GLN A 29 -2.57 -2.52 -15.54
C GLN A 29 -2.14 -3.48 -14.43
N PHE A 30 -2.03 -4.74 -14.75
CA PHE A 30 -1.61 -5.76 -13.81
C PHE A 30 -0.11 -6.01 -13.95
N THR A 31 0.63 -5.89 -12.85
CA THR A 31 2.10 -5.93 -12.91
C THR A 31 2.67 -7.31 -13.22
N GLY A 32 1.91 -8.38 -12.94
CA GLY A 32 2.44 -9.75 -13.05
C GLY A 32 3.58 -10.03 -12.08
N GLY A 33 4.27 -11.14 -12.27
CA GLY A 33 5.36 -11.60 -11.43
C GLY A 33 5.12 -12.99 -10.84
N ALA A 34 5.80 -13.33 -9.75
CA ALA A 34 5.60 -14.58 -9.01
C ALA A 34 4.44 -14.41 -8.00
N LEU A 35 3.43 -15.27 -8.09
CA LEU A 35 2.29 -15.24 -7.17
C LEU A 35 2.69 -15.76 -5.79
N ARG A 36 2.46 -14.95 -4.76
CA ARG A 36 2.47 -15.36 -3.37
C ARG A 36 1.03 -15.65 -2.92
N ILE A 37 0.73 -16.91 -2.64
CA ILE A 37 -0.63 -17.39 -2.41
C ILE A 37 -1.25 -16.82 -1.13
N ILE A 38 -0.44 -16.57 -0.09
CA ILE A 38 -0.94 -16.15 1.22
C ILE A 38 -1.66 -14.79 1.21
N ASP A 39 -1.35 -13.93 0.26
CA ASP A 39 -1.94 -12.60 0.12
C ASP A 39 -2.37 -12.28 -1.31
N ASN A 40 -2.38 -13.27 -2.20
CA ASN A 40 -2.73 -13.12 -3.61
C ASN A 40 -1.96 -11.97 -4.31
N GLY A 41 -0.74 -11.71 -3.85
CA GLY A 41 0.13 -10.67 -4.39
C GLY A 41 1.18 -11.21 -5.35
N PHE A 42 1.49 -10.44 -6.38
CA PHE A 42 2.57 -10.74 -7.32
C PHE A 42 3.81 -9.94 -6.97
N TYR A 43 4.97 -10.62 -6.97
CA TYR A 43 6.24 -10.06 -6.51
C TYR A 43 7.41 -10.49 -7.41
N GLY A 44 8.59 -10.02 -7.10
CA GLY A 44 9.84 -10.40 -7.74
C GLY A 44 10.24 -9.48 -8.88
N TYR A 45 11.15 -9.99 -9.72
CA TYR A 45 11.81 -9.21 -10.77
C TYR A 45 10.81 -8.57 -11.74
N TRP A 46 9.88 -9.36 -12.30
CA TRP A 46 8.91 -8.87 -13.29
C TRP A 46 7.99 -7.79 -12.73
N THR A 47 7.52 -7.95 -11.50
CA THR A 47 6.70 -6.94 -10.83
C THR A 47 7.45 -5.61 -10.72
N ARG A 48 8.71 -5.65 -10.29
CA ARG A 48 9.53 -4.45 -10.16
C ARG A 48 9.85 -3.80 -11.50
N GLU A 49 10.19 -4.59 -12.53
CA GLU A 49 10.46 -4.06 -13.87
C GLU A 49 9.22 -3.38 -14.46
N ASN A 50 8.04 -3.97 -14.32
CA ASN A 50 6.81 -3.42 -14.84
C ASN A 50 6.32 -2.16 -14.08
N LEU A 51 6.81 -1.92 -12.87
CA LEU A 51 6.56 -0.69 -12.12
C LEU A 51 7.57 0.43 -12.43
N LYS A 52 8.71 0.14 -13.06
CA LYS A 52 9.67 1.17 -13.42
C LYS A 52 9.09 2.13 -14.46
N GLY A 53 9.23 3.43 -14.18
CA GLY A 53 8.75 4.48 -15.09
C GLY A 53 7.25 4.69 -15.13
N VAL A 54 6.48 3.98 -14.33
CA VAL A 54 5.04 4.25 -14.14
C VAL A 54 4.90 5.50 -13.30
N ASN A 55 4.15 6.50 -13.77
CA ASN A 55 3.83 7.70 -13.01
C ASN A 55 2.38 7.64 -12.54
N MET A 56 2.18 7.61 -11.24
CA MET A 56 0.87 7.49 -10.61
C MET A 56 0.46 8.80 -9.93
N SER A 57 -0.83 9.12 -10.01
CA SER A 57 -1.37 10.27 -9.25
C SER A 57 -1.46 9.96 -7.76
N VAL A 58 -1.85 8.72 -7.44
CA VAL A 58 -2.06 8.27 -6.05
C VAL A 58 -1.62 6.82 -5.94
N SER A 59 -0.94 6.47 -4.87
CA SER A 59 -0.83 5.09 -4.40
C SER A 59 -1.54 4.90 -3.07
N VAL A 60 -2.18 3.74 -2.91
CA VAL A 60 -2.79 3.31 -1.63
C VAL A 60 -2.07 2.05 -1.21
N LEU A 61 -1.34 2.15 -0.10
CA LEU A 61 -0.49 1.09 0.42
C LEU A 61 -1.08 0.51 1.71
N GLY A 62 -1.20 -0.79 1.77
CA GLY A 62 -1.47 -1.50 3.01
C GLY A 62 -0.18 -1.82 3.78
N THR A 63 -0.34 -2.31 5.01
CA THR A 63 0.77 -2.78 5.82
C THR A 63 0.50 -4.14 6.43
N SER A 64 1.54 -4.90 6.70
CA SER A 64 1.47 -6.10 7.54
C SER A 64 1.47 -5.76 9.04
N GLY A 65 2.04 -4.63 9.42
CA GLY A 65 2.10 -4.08 10.77
C GLY A 65 2.91 -2.79 10.82
N ILE A 66 2.83 -2.10 11.95
CA ILE A 66 3.57 -0.85 12.22
C ILE A 66 4.28 -0.85 13.57
N MET A 67 4.18 -1.95 14.34
CA MET A 67 4.83 -2.07 15.64
C MET A 67 6.35 -2.00 15.47
N GLU A 68 7.00 -1.10 16.20
CA GLU A 68 8.44 -0.85 16.17
C GLU A 68 9.01 -0.40 14.82
N CYS A 69 8.14 0.00 13.86
CA CYS A 69 8.54 0.53 12.57
C CYS A 69 8.43 2.06 12.54
N ASP A 70 9.36 2.72 11.86
CA ASP A 70 9.25 4.15 11.52
C ASP A 70 8.56 4.32 10.15
N GLY A 71 7.40 3.69 9.99
CA GLY A 71 6.64 3.67 8.75
C GLY A 71 5.70 2.47 8.68
N ILE A 72 5.26 2.13 7.48
CA ILE A 72 4.53 0.89 7.21
C ILE A 72 5.52 -0.25 6.96
N GLY A 73 5.23 -1.41 7.55
CA GLY A 73 6.08 -2.58 7.43
C GLY A 73 5.72 -3.50 6.24
N ALA A 74 6.62 -4.45 5.99
CA ALA A 74 6.47 -5.45 4.94
C ALA A 74 6.84 -6.85 5.45
N VAL A 75 6.20 -7.87 4.87
CA VAL A 75 6.42 -9.28 5.24
C VAL A 75 7.63 -9.91 4.56
N SER A 76 8.23 -9.23 3.57
CA SER A 76 9.41 -9.70 2.84
C SER A 76 10.14 -8.55 2.16
N PHE A 77 11.36 -8.80 1.72
CA PHE A 77 12.12 -7.82 0.93
C PHE A 77 11.44 -7.49 -0.40
N ASP A 78 10.85 -8.47 -1.07
CA ASP A 78 10.10 -8.24 -2.32
C ASP A 78 8.86 -7.36 -2.10
N ASP A 79 8.11 -7.57 -1.01
CA ASP A 79 6.97 -6.73 -0.62
C ASP A 79 7.41 -5.29 -0.33
N ARG A 80 8.49 -5.13 0.44
CA ARG A 80 9.11 -3.82 0.69
C ARG A 80 9.47 -3.11 -0.61
N ASP A 81 10.16 -3.80 -1.51
CA ASP A 81 10.66 -3.20 -2.75
C ASP A 81 9.51 -2.75 -3.66
N VAL A 82 8.44 -3.53 -3.73
CA VAL A 82 7.22 -3.17 -4.46
C VAL A 82 6.53 -1.95 -3.84
N LYS A 83 6.36 -1.92 -2.51
CA LYS A 83 5.80 -0.76 -1.79
C LYS A 83 6.62 0.52 -2.02
N LYS A 84 7.95 0.42 -1.94
CA LYS A 84 8.85 1.56 -2.21
C LYS A 84 8.74 2.07 -3.65
N LEU A 85 8.55 1.17 -4.63
CA LEU A 85 8.32 1.58 -6.01
C LEU A 85 6.98 2.29 -6.20
N TYR A 86 5.91 1.80 -5.57
CA TYR A 86 4.63 2.52 -5.59
C TYR A 86 4.75 3.90 -4.96
N ALA A 87 5.35 4.01 -3.78
CA ALA A 87 5.56 5.30 -3.12
C ALA A 87 6.39 6.26 -4.00
N LYS A 88 7.55 5.82 -4.45
CA LYS A 88 8.46 6.62 -5.29
C LYS A 88 7.81 7.13 -6.58
N ASN A 89 6.93 6.35 -7.18
CA ASN A 89 6.33 6.64 -8.48
C ASN A 89 4.98 7.39 -8.37
N SER A 90 4.57 7.79 -7.17
CA SER A 90 3.29 8.45 -6.91
C SER A 90 3.47 9.89 -6.47
N ARG A 91 2.51 10.75 -6.85
CA ARG A 91 2.45 12.14 -6.38
C ARG A 91 1.84 12.27 -4.99
N LEU A 92 0.96 11.34 -4.63
CA LEU A 92 0.34 11.25 -3.32
C LEU A 92 0.42 9.81 -2.85
N VAL A 93 0.97 9.61 -1.66
CA VAL A 93 1.13 8.29 -1.04
C VAL A 93 0.20 8.20 0.16
N ILE A 94 -0.75 7.28 0.11
CA ILE A 94 -1.69 7.02 1.19
C ILE A 94 -1.37 5.65 1.79
N ALA A 95 -1.19 5.57 3.09
CA ALA A 95 -1.21 4.33 3.83
C ALA A 95 -2.62 4.10 4.40
N ALA A 96 -3.23 2.95 4.12
CA ALA A 96 -4.56 2.61 4.61
C ALA A 96 -4.53 1.24 5.30
N PHE A 97 -4.89 1.19 6.58
CA PHE A 97 -4.87 -0.03 7.38
C PHE A 97 -5.76 0.11 8.62
N ASP A 98 -6.18 -1.00 9.16
CA ASP A 98 -6.96 -1.05 10.39
C ASP A 98 -6.06 -1.10 11.64
N SER A 99 -6.60 -0.73 12.79
CA SER A 99 -5.90 -0.66 14.08
C SER A 99 -5.27 -1.97 14.54
N SER A 100 -5.70 -3.13 14.00
CA SER A 100 -5.05 -4.41 14.31
C SER A 100 -3.59 -4.47 13.87
N LYS A 101 -3.16 -3.55 13.00
CA LYS A 101 -1.77 -3.45 12.54
C LYS A 101 -0.84 -2.77 13.53
N CYS A 102 -1.38 -2.02 14.48
CA CYS A 102 -0.59 -1.32 15.50
C CYS A 102 0.19 -2.29 16.40
N THR A 103 -0.38 -3.46 16.67
CA THR A 103 0.22 -4.49 17.53
C THR A 103 0.97 -5.59 16.77
N ARG A 104 1.13 -5.45 15.46
CA ARG A 104 1.82 -6.44 14.62
C ARG A 104 3.21 -5.97 14.24
N GLY A 105 4.19 -6.80 14.56
CA GLY A 105 5.55 -6.68 14.04
C GLY A 105 5.63 -7.08 12.56
N THR A 106 6.70 -6.67 11.91
CA THR A 106 6.96 -6.97 10.51
C THR A 106 8.36 -7.54 10.32
N MET A 107 8.61 -8.20 9.21
CA MET A 107 9.94 -8.75 8.92
C MET A 107 10.94 -7.65 8.56
N VAL A 108 10.49 -6.64 7.82
CA VAL A 108 11.33 -5.52 7.35
C VAL A 108 10.54 -4.22 7.32
N ASP A 109 11.23 -3.10 7.51
CA ASP A 109 10.67 -1.76 7.30
C ASP A 109 10.34 -1.56 5.83
N GLY A 110 9.12 -1.09 5.57
CA GLY A 110 8.62 -0.81 4.23
C GLY A 110 8.88 0.63 3.80
N VAL A 111 7.83 1.46 3.82
CA VAL A 111 7.88 2.87 3.46
C VAL A 111 7.86 3.71 4.73
N PRO A 112 8.83 4.61 4.96
CA PRO A 112 8.88 5.45 6.16
C PRO A 112 7.74 6.47 6.17
N TRP A 113 7.35 6.94 7.36
CA TRP A 113 6.29 7.95 7.49
C TRP A 113 6.59 9.23 6.72
N SER A 114 7.86 9.61 6.59
CA SER A 114 8.29 10.78 5.81
C SER A 114 7.95 10.71 4.32
N ASP A 115 7.76 9.52 3.78
CA ASP A 115 7.42 9.27 2.37
C ASP A 115 5.92 8.97 2.18
N ILE A 116 5.12 9.13 3.24
CA ILE A 116 3.67 8.93 3.27
C ILE A 116 2.99 10.28 3.52
N ASP A 117 2.13 10.71 2.62
CA ASP A 117 1.43 12.00 2.73
C ASP A 117 0.20 11.93 3.63
N LEU A 118 -0.42 10.75 3.74
CA LEU A 118 -1.67 10.55 4.46
C LEU A 118 -1.78 9.13 5.00
N VAL A 119 -2.14 9.00 6.27
CA VAL A 119 -2.56 7.73 6.89
C VAL A 119 -4.07 7.74 7.11
N ILE A 120 -4.74 6.66 6.74
CA ILE A 120 -6.17 6.42 7.00
C ILE A 120 -6.30 5.14 7.82
N THR A 121 -6.97 5.23 8.96
CA THR A 121 -7.22 4.09 9.86
C THR A 121 -8.55 4.24 10.60
N ASP A 122 -8.93 3.22 11.35
CA ASP A 122 -10.12 3.24 12.22
C ASP A 122 -9.83 3.82 13.61
N ASP A 123 -10.89 4.04 14.38
CA ASP A 123 -10.85 4.65 15.72
C ASP A 123 -10.22 3.77 16.81
N GLY A 124 -9.97 2.50 16.51
CA GLY A 124 -9.27 1.56 17.43
C GLY A 124 -7.76 1.78 17.54
N MET A 125 -7.16 2.71 16.77
CA MET A 125 -5.74 2.99 16.85
C MET A 125 -5.34 3.53 18.23
N PRO A 126 -4.29 2.97 18.90
CA PRO A 126 -3.77 3.47 20.15
C PRO A 126 -3.33 4.93 20.07
N GLU A 127 -3.56 5.68 21.13
CA GLU A 127 -3.22 7.12 21.20
C GLU A 127 -1.71 7.40 21.02
N GLU A 128 -0.86 6.50 21.47
CA GLU A 128 0.58 6.60 21.26
C GLU A 128 0.97 6.55 19.78
N ASP A 129 0.37 5.60 19.03
CA ASP A 129 0.59 5.48 17.60
C ASP A 129 0.03 6.68 16.83
N ARG A 130 -1.15 7.20 17.25
CA ARG A 130 -1.72 8.43 16.67
C ARG A 130 -0.74 9.58 16.77
N ARG A 131 -0.24 9.87 17.96
CA ARG A 131 0.73 10.96 18.21
C ARG A 131 2.02 10.78 17.40
N ARG A 132 2.53 9.56 17.35
CA ARG A 132 3.74 9.23 16.59
C ARG A 132 3.57 9.51 15.10
N ILE A 133 2.45 9.12 14.53
CA ILE A 133 2.14 9.31 13.11
C ILE A 133 1.87 10.80 12.81
N GLU A 134 1.05 11.48 13.62
CA GLU A 134 0.70 12.90 13.42
C GLU A 134 1.90 13.85 13.47
N GLN A 135 2.99 13.47 14.14
CA GLN A 135 4.23 14.24 14.14
C GLN A 135 4.96 14.20 12.78
N GLN A 136 4.67 13.23 11.94
CA GLN A 136 5.41 12.98 10.71
C GLN A 136 4.55 13.12 9.44
N THR A 137 3.25 12.81 9.52
CA THR A 137 2.33 12.86 8.38
C THR A 137 0.90 13.15 8.82
N LYS A 138 0.01 13.39 7.85
CA LYS A 138 -1.41 13.60 8.13
C LYS A 138 -2.08 12.28 8.50
N LEU A 139 -3.00 12.33 9.48
CA LEU A 139 -3.79 11.18 9.93
C LEU A 139 -5.30 11.48 9.79
N ILE A 140 -6.05 10.55 9.25
CA ILE A 140 -7.51 10.54 9.22
C ILE A 140 -8.01 9.28 9.91
N ILE A 141 -8.86 9.47 10.91
CA ILE A 141 -9.58 8.40 11.60
C ILE A 141 -11.00 8.31 11.00
N VAL A 142 -11.43 7.10 10.64
CA VAL A 142 -12.75 6.84 10.01
C VAL A 142 -13.55 5.83 10.82
#